data_4f6c027018cb2e0e877b3bd35eb26b40
#
_entry.id   4f6c027018cb2e0e877b3bd35eb26b40
#
_cell.length_a   1.000
_cell.length_b   1.000
_cell.length_c   1.000
_cell.angle_alpha   90.00
_cell.angle_beta   90.00
_cell.angle_gamma   90.00
#
_symmetry.space_group_name_H-M   'P 1'
#
loop_
_entity.id
_entity.type
_entity.pdbx_description
1 polymer ?
#
loop_
_entity_poly.entity_id
_entity_poly.type
_entity_poly.pdbx_seq_one_letter_code
_entity_poly.pdbx_strand_id
1 'polypeptide(L)'
;MKRLSLLLLSICVLSFVLISNHSCKKLSSDYSSDIRIYDESILSIIDLNSKIEVLADSISLPEGPLWDEKSNSLLFTDIINNKVLKWNEKEGVSDYIYPSGNTGYAPNSGEALVGANALNFDSNGNLILCQMGDRRVSIIKNSSTNNPVFETLVDNYQGKRLNSPNDIIISKDGFYYFSDPAFGFLNLDTFQIVDSEYREIDFHGIYKFNPKNKDLSLVTNEVSVPNGLALSLDQKYLYIKKMGVFDESPKVLKLNLETKKINTLFDGRKISEEYGGDFDGIKVHSSGNIFFSGGGGILIINSDGKLMARINFGNATNCAFDKDEKYLYVTGHLDNPKVYRMKLKSSLKIGESIKIDTH
;
A
#
# COMPACT_ATOMS: atom_id res chain seq x y z
N MET A 1 40.02 -44.05 -32.44
CA MET A 1 41.32 -43.52 -32.94
C MET A 1 41.34 -42.04 -32.65
N LYS A 2 42.49 -41.62 -32.05
CA LYS A 2 42.97 -40.23 -31.77
C LYS A 2 42.19 -39.49 -30.69
N ARG A 3 42.67 -39.42 -29.45
CA ARG A 3 43.87 -38.84 -28.81
C ARG A 3 43.88 -37.31 -28.92
N LEU A 4 43.80 -36.72 -27.77
CA LEU A 4 44.75 -35.92 -26.97
C LEU A 4 44.39 -34.45 -27.04
N SER A 5 44.54 -33.62 -26.04
CA SER A 5 45.48 -33.56 -24.91
C SER A 5 44.99 -32.56 -23.85
N LEU A 6 45.32 -32.86 -22.59
CA LEU A 6 45.35 -31.93 -21.46
C LEU A 6 46.35 -30.80 -21.72
N LEU A 7 46.00 -29.60 -21.30
CA LEU A 7 47.02 -28.62 -20.87
C LEU A 7 46.54 -27.95 -19.58
N LEU A 8 47.21 -28.32 -18.50
CA LEU A 8 47.18 -27.62 -17.21
C LEU A 8 47.86 -26.26 -17.36
N LEU A 9 47.22 -25.19 -16.97
CA LEU A 9 47.94 -23.95 -16.64
C LEU A 9 47.50 -23.48 -15.27
N SER A 10 48.41 -23.64 -14.35
CA SER A 10 48.42 -23.13 -12.98
C SER A 10 48.57 -21.61 -13.04
N ILE A 11 47.60 -20.83 -12.50
CA ILE A 11 47.79 -19.41 -12.26
C ILE A 11 47.41 -19.11 -10.82
N CYS A 12 48.37 -18.56 -10.10
CA CYS A 12 48.32 -18.09 -8.73
C CYS A 12 47.12 -17.16 -8.47
N VAL A 13 46.34 -17.50 -7.46
CA VAL A 13 45.37 -16.61 -6.88
C VAL A 13 46.06 -15.63 -5.93
N LEU A 14 46.29 -14.41 -6.38
CA LEU A 14 46.57 -13.28 -5.50
C LEU A 14 45.24 -12.75 -4.97
N SER A 15 44.99 -13.00 -3.70
CA SER A 15 43.83 -12.46 -2.96
C SER A 15 44.00 -10.96 -2.76
N PHE A 16 43.39 -10.15 -3.62
CA PHE A 16 43.13 -8.74 -3.30
C PHE A 16 41.80 -8.65 -2.56
N VAL A 17 41.90 -8.47 -1.25
CA VAL A 17 40.74 -8.01 -0.43
C VAL A 17 40.51 -6.54 -0.79
N LEU A 18 39.64 -6.29 -1.76
CA LEU A 18 39.06 -4.98 -1.97
C LEU A 18 37.95 -4.79 -0.93
N ILE A 19 38.28 -4.07 0.13
CA ILE A 19 37.27 -3.46 0.99
C ILE A 19 36.53 -2.42 0.12
N SER A 20 35.43 -2.82 -0.50
CA SER A 20 34.56 -1.88 -1.16
C SER A 20 33.79 -1.11 -0.08
N ASN A 21 34.27 0.11 0.20
CA ASN A 21 33.46 1.14 0.81
C ASN A 21 32.24 1.37 -0.10
N HIS A 22 31.14 0.69 0.18
CA HIS A 22 29.84 1.06 -0.39
C HIS A 22 29.42 2.37 0.27
N SER A 23 29.95 3.47 -0.24
CA SER A 23 29.35 4.78 -0.10
C SER A 23 27.94 4.65 -0.69
N CYS A 24 26.93 4.72 0.19
CA CYS A 24 25.54 4.79 -0.21
C CYS A 24 25.38 6.02 -1.13
N LYS A 25 25.45 5.80 -2.44
CA LYS A 25 25.14 6.84 -3.42
C LYS A 25 23.69 7.17 -3.23
N LYS A 26 23.42 8.39 -2.79
CA LYS A 26 22.09 9.01 -2.80
C LYS A 26 21.52 8.85 -4.21
N LEU A 27 20.58 7.91 -4.40
CA LEU A 27 19.85 7.76 -5.65
C LEU A 27 18.91 8.96 -5.80
N SER A 28 19.39 10.04 -6.36
CA SER A 28 18.55 11.16 -6.76
C SER A 28 18.50 11.20 -8.29
N SER A 29 17.58 10.48 -8.89
CA SER A 29 17.15 10.81 -10.23
C SER A 29 15.95 11.76 -10.11
N ASP A 30 16.19 13.05 -10.33
CA ASP A 30 15.13 14.06 -10.40
C ASP A 30 14.28 13.80 -11.65
N TYR A 31 13.14 13.12 -11.48
CA TYR A 31 12.13 13.08 -12.53
C TYR A 31 11.36 14.39 -12.49
N SER A 32 11.18 15.04 -13.66
CA SER A 32 10.20 16.12 -13.77
C SER A 32 8.82 15.54 -13.52
N SER A 33 8.10 16.04 -12.51
CA SER A 33 6.74 15.58 -12.23
C SER A 33 5.83 15.98 -13.40
N ASP A 34 5.29 14.98 -14.10
CA ASP A 34 4.18 15.20 -15.05
C ASP A 34 2.88 15.31 -14.23
N ILE A 35 2.57 16.53 -13.81
CA ILE A 35 1.37 16.85 -13.05
C ILE A 35 0.34 17.45 -14.00
N ARG A 36 -0.77 16.75 -14.18
CA ARG A 36 -1.91 17.26 -14.95
C ARG A 36 -2.99 17.79 -14.02
N ILE A 37 -3.32 19.05 -14.13
CA ILE A 37 -4.35 19.71 -13.34
C ILE A 37 -5.66 19.74 -14.14
N TYR A 38 -6.74 19.32 -13.52
CA TYR A 38 -8.11 19.39 -14.05
C TYR A 38 -8.95 20.44 -13.31
N ASP A 39 -8.55 20.79 -12.07
CA ASP A 39 -9.18 21.84 -11.27
C ASP A 39 -8.10 22.58 -10.47
N GLU A 40 -8.02 23.91 -10.64
CA GLU A 40 -6.96 24.74 -10.04
C GLU A 40 -7.04 24.82 -8.51
N SER A 41 -8.17 24.52 -7.88
CA SER A 41 -8.28 24.53 -6.42
C SER A 41 -7.32 23.54 -5.75
N ILE A 42 -6.87 22.49 -6.46
CA ILE A 42 -5.89 21.53 -5.98
C ILE A 42 -4.48 22.15 -5.80
N LEU A 43 -4.22 23.31 -6.42
CA LEU A 43 -2.96 24.03 -6.29
C LEU A 43 -2.72 24.58 -4.88
N SER A 44 -3.73 24.53 -4.01
CA SER A 44 -3.57 24.76 -2.57
C SER A 44 -2.75 23.65 -1.89
N ILE A 45 -2.70 22.46 -2.47
CA ILE A 45 -2.02 21.26 -1.94
C ILE A 45 -0.83 20.88 -2.82
N ILE A 46 -0.98 20.94 -4.14
CA ILE A 46 0.05 20.53 -5.09
C ILE A 46 0.92 21.74 -5.49
N ASP A 47 2.24 21.55 -5.42
CA ASP A 47 3.22 22.45 -6.00
C ASP A 47 3.71 21.89 -7.32
N LEU A 48 3.47 22.61 -8.41
CA LEU A 48 3.88 22.19 -9.76
C LEU A 48 5.40 22.10 -9.94
N ASN A 49 6.18 22.73 -9.03
CA ASN A 49 7.64 22.65 -9.02
C ASN A 49 8.18 21.50 -8.16
N SER A 50 7.30 20.76 -7.50
CA SER A 50 7.72 19.62 -6.69
C SER A 50 8.31 18.54 -7.57
N LYS A 51 9.43 17.97 -7.09
CA LYS A 51 10.10 16.85 -7.74
C LYS A 51 9.68 15.53 -7.12
N ILE A 52 9.63 14.49 -7.96
CA ILE A 52 9.48 13.13 -7.52
C ILE A 52 10.85 12.57 -7.18
N GLU A 53 11.04 12.11 -5.95
CA GLU A 53 12.26 11.49 -5.47
C GLU A 53 12.05 9.98 -5.34
N VAL A 54 13.04 9.21 -5.80
CA VAL A 54 13.08 7.75 -5.56
C VAL A 54 13.73 7.52 -4.21
N LEU A 55 13.01 6.87 -3.30
CA LEU A 55 13.48 6.54 -1.95
C LEU A 55 14.06 5.12 -1.87
N ALA A 56 13.47 4.22 -2.63
CA ALA A 56 13.84 2.80 -2.67
C ALA A 56 13.59 2.21 -4.04
N ASP A 57 14.43 1.26 -4.42
CA ASP A 57 14.31 0.38 -5.57
C ASP A 57 14.75 -1.05 -5.16
N SER A 58 14.86 -1.96 -6.10
CA SER A 58 15.27 -3.35 -5.81
C SER A 58 14.29 -4.06 -4.86
N ILE A 59 13.00 -3.76 -5.02
CA ILE A 59 11.87 -4.32 -4.30
C ILE A 59 11.06 -5.11 -5.32
N SER A 60 10.36 -6.18 -4.90
CA SER A 60 9.60 -6.98 -5.87
C SER A 60 8.18 -6.47 -6.07
N LEU A 61 7.46 -6.19 -4.99
CA LEU A 61 6.13 -5.59 -5.03
C LEU A 61 5.90 -4.75 -3.77
N PRO A 62 6.26 -3.45 -3.81
CA PRO A 62 6.05 -2.56 -2.67
C PRO A 62 4.58 -2.22 -2.51
N GLU A 63 4.08 -2.29 -1.27
CA GLU A 63 2.71 -1.99 -0.88
C GLU A 63 2.63 -1.45 0.55
N GLY A 64 1.43 -1.20 1.04
CA GLY A 64 1.11 -0.87 2.42
C GLY A 64 1.91 0.29 3.01
N PRO A 65 2.14 1.40 2.29
CA PRO A 65 2.96 2.49 2.82
C PRO A 65 2.28 3.10 4.04
N LEU A 66 3.06 3.25 5.12
CA LEU A 66 2.59 3.77 6.40
C LEU A 66 3.69 4.63 7.04
N TRP A 67 3.36 5.87 7.40
CA TRP A 67 4.27 6.73 8.13
C TRP A 67 4.30 6.39 9.62
N ASP A 68 5.47 6.07 10.13
CA ASP A 68 5.70 5.89 11.58
C ASP A 68 6.23 7.19 12.18
N GLU A 69 5.35 7.90 12.88
CA GLU A 69 5.67 9.16 13.54
C GLU A 69 6.76 9.01 14.63
N LYS A 70 6.78 7.86 15.32
CA LYS A 70 7.71 7.63 16.43
C LYS A 70 9.16 7.52 15.96
N SER A 71 9.37 6.82 14.83
CA SER A 71 10.70 6.64 14.25
C SER A 71 11.01 7.62 13.12
N ASN A 72 10.06 8.50 12.76
CA ASN A 72 10.15 9.41 11.61
C ASN A 72 10.58 8.66 10.35
N SER A 73 9.87 7.59 10.04
CA SER A 73 10.21 6.64 8.99
C SER A 73 8.98 6.23 8.19
N LEU A 74 9.19 5.86 6.94
CA LEU A 74 8.19 5.19 6.12
C LEU A 74 8.33 3.69 6.29
N LEU A 75 7.28 3.01 6.73
CA LEU A 75 7.14 1.57 6.63
C LEU A 75 6.43 1.23 5.33
N PHE A 76 6.81 0.14 4.69
CA PHE A 76 6.12 -0.41 3.53
C PHE A 76 6.41 -1.90 3.41
N THR A 77 5.53 -2.62 2.74
CA THR A 77 5.67 -4.06 2.56
C THR A 77 6.37 -4.37 1.23
N ASP A 78 7.04 -5.50 1.17
CA ASP A 78 7.42 -6.19 -0.07
C ASP A 78 6.70 -7.54 -0.04
N ILE A 79 5.55 -7.59 -0.70
CA ILE A 79 4.61 -8.72 -0.58
C ILE A 79 5.25 -10.02 -1.06
N ILE A 80 5.94 -9.98 -2.20
CA ILE A 80 6.56 -11.17 -2.81
C ILE A 80 7.70 -11.70 -1.93
N ASN A 81 8.52 -10.80 -1.37
CA ASN A 81 9.64 -11.17 -0.52
C ASN A 81 9.24 -11.39 0.96
N ASN A 82 7.94 -11.31 1.27
CA ASN A 82 7.40 -11.56 2.60
C ASN A 82 8.02 -10.69 3.69
N LYS A 83 8.25 -9.40 3.40
CA LYS A 83 8.92 -8.45 4.28
C LYS A 83 8.08 -7.21 4.56
N VAL A 84 8.32 -6.59 5.72
CA VAL A 84 8.11 -5.16 5.92
C VAL A 84 9.48 -4.50 5.91
N LEU A 85 9.60 -3.45 5.12
CA LEU A 85 10.79 -2.62 5.00
C LEU A 85 10.55 -1.28 5.70
N LYS A 86 11.64 -0.63 6.09
CA LYS A 86 11.64 0.69 6.69
C LYS A 86 12.62 1.59 5.96
N TRP A 87 12.17 2.77 5.60
CA TRP A 87 13.01 3.81 5.05
C TRP A 87 13.04 5.02 5.98
N ASN A 88 14.20 5.62 6.16
CA ASN A 88 14.35 6.94 6.74
C ASN A 88 15.46 7.73 6.04
N GLU A 89 15.46 9.05 6.22
CA GLU A 89 16.36 9.99 5.53
C GLU A 89 17.84 9.73 5.82
N LYS A 90 18.18 9.17 6.98
CA LYS A 90 19.58 8.99 7.40
C LYS A 90 20.17 7.66 6.99
N GLU A 91 19.39 6.60 7.12
CA GLU A 91 19.85 5.21 7.00
C GLU A 91 19.47 4.57 5.65
N GLY A 92 18.53 5.21 4.92
CA GLY A 92 17.95 4.62 3.73
C GLY A 92 16.99 3.48 4.07
N VAL A 93 16.99 2.42 3.24
CA VAL A 93 16.10 1.25 3.40
C VAL A 93 16.77 0.18 4.24
N SER A 94 16.00 -0.43 5.13
CA SER A 94 16.40 -1.59 5.94
C SER A 94 15.24 -2.58 6.11
N ASP A 95 15.57 -3.85 6.36
CA ASP A 95 14.58 -4.85 6.77
C ASP A 95 14.01 -4.47 8.14
N TYR A 96 12.68 -4.59 8.29
CA TYR A 96 12.01 -4.26 9.54
C TYR A 96 11.29 -5.48 10.17
N ILE A 97 10.55 -6.26 9.36
CA ILE A 97 9.88 -7.49 9.80
C ILE A 97 10.09 -8.57 8.73
N TYR A 98 10.53 -9.75 9.16
CA TYR A 98 10.62 -10.95 8.32
C TYR A 98 10.47 -12.22 9.18
N PRO A 99 9.59 -13.16 8.79
CA PRO A 99 8.57 -13.07 7.74
C PRO A 99 7.42 -12.13 8.15
N SER A 100 6.75 -11.49 7.18
CA SER A 100 5.71 -10.50 7.47
C SER A 100 4.28 -11.02 7.38
N GLY A 101 3.99 -11.92 6.43
CA GLY A 101 2.62 -12.32 6.11
C GLY A 101 2.42 -13.80 5.85
N ASN A 102 3.50 -14.58 5.63
CA ASN A 102 3.48 -16.03 5.54
C ASN A 102 4.45 -16.59 6.57
N THR A 103 3.93 -16.96 7.73
CA THR A 103 4.69 -17.48 8.87
C THR A 103 4.47 -18.98 9.07
N GLY A 104 3.65 -19.61 8.20
CA GLY A 104 3.21 -21.00 8.36
C GLY A 104 2.01 -21.15 9.29
N TYR A 105 1.33 -20.06 9.64
CA TYR A 105 0.15 -20.08 10.52
C TYR A 105 -1.06 -20.74 9.85
N ALA A 106 -1.22 -20.56 8.55
CA ALA A 106 -2.34 -21.12 7.81
C ALA A 106 -1.91 -21.73 6.49
N PRO A 107 -2.62 -22.76 5.99
CA PRO A 107 -2.42 -23.22 4.63
C PRO A 107 -2.81 -22.12 3.64
N ASN A 108 -1.99 -21.94 2.62
CA ASN A 108 -2.21 -21.03 1.52
C ASN A 108 -1.83 -21.71 0.20
N SER A 109 -2.11 -21.08 -0.92
CA SER A 109 -1.78 -21.65 -2.23
C SER A 109 -0.27 -21.75 -2.51
N GLY A 110 0.56 -21.15 -1.64
CA GLY A 110 2.02 -21.18 -1.75
C GLY A 110 2.61 -20.36 -2.89
N GLU A 111 1.78 -19.63 -3.62
CA GLU A 111 2.18 -18.82 -4.77
C GLU A 111 2.69 -17.44 -4.34
N ALA A 112 2.76 -16.46 -5.23
CA ALA A 112 3.62 -15.29 -5.07
C ALA A 112 3.17 -14.22 -4.05
N LEU A 113 1.86 -14.05 -3.83
CA LEU A 113 1.35 -12.99 -2.95
C LEU A 113 1.14 -13.47 -1.51
N VAL A 114 2.22 -13.60 -0.77
CA VAL A 114 2.22 -14.23 0.57
C VAL A 114 2.60 -13.28 1.71
N GLY A 115 3.26 -12.17 1.44
CA GLY A 115 3.66 -11.20 2.47
C GLY A 115 2.48 -10.51 3.14
N ALA A 116 2.76 -9.65 4.11
CA ALA A 116 1.79 -8.68 4.55
C ALA A 116 1.51 -7.69 3.42
N ASN A 117 0.25 -7.26 3.27
CA ASN A 117 -0.12 -6.21 2.33
C ASN A 117 -0.21 -4.88 3.09
N ALA A 118 -1.34 -4.53 3.65
CA ALA A 118 -1.47 -3.27 4.37
C ALA A 118 -0.95 -3.31 5.80
N LEU A 119 -0.53 -2.14 6.24
CA LEU A 119 -0.09 -1.82 7.58
C LEU A 119 -0.96 -0.69 8.16
N ASN A 120 -1.19 -0.71 9.47
CA ASN A 120 -1.76 0.43 10.19
C ASN A 120 -1.31 0.43 11.64
N PHE A 121 -1.42 1.56 12.33
CA PHE A 121 -1.21 1.64 13.76
C PHE A 121 -2.54 1.74 14.50
N ASP A 122 -2.71 0.97 15.57
CA ASP A 122 -3.82 1.17 16.50
C ASP A 122 -3.62 2.42 17.37
N SER A 123 -4.61 2.76 18.17
CA SER A 123 -4.56 3.92 19.08
C SER A 123 -3.46 3.83 20.15
N ASN A 124 -2.91 2.64 20.40
CA ASN A 124 -1.81 2.41 21.35
C ASN A 124 -0.45 2.46 20.64
N GLY A 125 -0.44 2.63 19.31
CA GLY A 125 0.76 2.62 18.49
C GLY A 125 1.31 1.23 18.22
N ASN A 126 0.49 0.19 18.33
CA ASN A 126 0.87 -1.14 17.91
C ASN A 126 0.65 -1.30 16.40
N LEU A 127 1.58 -1.96 15.73
CA LEU A 127 1.49 -2.21 14.31
C LEU A 127 0.56 -3.39 14.01
N ILE A 128 -0.45 -3.13 13.18
CA ILE A 128 -1.42 -4.10 12.67
C ILE A 128 -1.03 -4.44 11.23
N LEU A 129 -1.13 -5.72 10.87
CA LEU A 129 -0.77 -6.22 9.55
C LEU A 129 -1.93 -7.03 8.94
N CYS A 130 -2.20 -6.80 7.66
CA CYS A 130 -2.98 -7.69 6.81
C CYS A 130 -2.04 -8.78 6.27
N GLN A 131 -2.02 -9.96 6.90
CA GLN A 131 -1.13 -11.07 6.54
C GLN A 131 -1.80 -11.96 5.49
N MET A 132 -1.49 -11.73 4.20
CA MET A 132 -2.15 -12.44 3.10
C MET A 132 -1.90 -13.95 3.14
N GLY A 133 -0.65 -14.37 3.31
CA GLY A 133 -0.26 -15.78 3.34
C GLY A 133 -0.79 -16.52 4.57
N ASP A 134 -0.81 -15.87 5.72
CA ASP A 134 -1.41 -16.42 6.95
C ASP A 134 -2.93 -16.26 7.01
N ARG A 135 -3.52 -15.53 6.06
CA ARG A 135 -4.96 -15.35 5.92
C ARG A 135 -5.62 -14.79 7.19
N ARG A 136 -4.99 -13.74 7.76
CA ARG A 136 -5.44 -13.11 9.01
C ARG A 136 -5.09 -11.62 9.07
N VAL A 137 -5.76 -10.90 9.94
CA VAL A 137 -5.30 -9.62 10.48
C VAL A 137 -4.64 -9.89 11.83
N SER A 138 -3.44 -9.39 12.02
CA SER A 138 -2.64 -9.61 13.22
C SER A 138 -2.06 -8.33 13.78
N ILE A 139 -1.61 -8.40 15.03
CA ILE A 139 -0.84 -7.36 15.71
C ILE A 139 0.53 -7.92 16.06
N ILE A 140 1.57 -7.15 15.82
CA ILE A 140 2.93 -7.54 16.23
C ILE A 140 3.15 -7.26 17.71
N LYS A 141 3.71 -8.23 18.44
CA LYS A 141 3.97 -8.14 19.88
C LYS A 141 5.41 -7.78 20.20
N ASN A 142 6.32 -8.00 19.28
CA ASN A 142 7.70 -7.57 19.40
C ASN A 142 8.19 -7.02 18.05
N SER A 143 9.06 -6.04 18.12
CA SER A 143 9.69 -5.43 16.95
C SER A 143 10.97 -6.15 16.52
N SER A 144 11.14 -7.43 16.85
CA SER A 144 12.31 -8.19 16.41
C SER A 144 12.22 -8.47 14.91
N THR A 145 13.17 -7.96 14.16
CA THR A 145 13.22 -8.10 12.70
C THR A 145 13.41 -9.54 12.23
N ASN A 146 13.99 -10.40 13.06
CA ASN A 146 14.38 -11.77 12.65
C ASN A 146 13.54 -12.88 13.31
N ASN A 147 12.63 -12.53 14.19
CA ASN A 147 11.74 -13.50 14.85
C ASN A 147 10.48 -12.78 15.37
N PRO A 148 9.62 -12.26 14.47
CA PRO A 148 8.44 -11.52 14.85
C PRO A 148 7.43 -12.45 15.54
N VAL A 149 6.81 -11.96 16.62
CA VAL A 149 5.72 -12.64 17.29
C VAL A 149 4.43 -11.91 17.01
N PHE A 150 3.48 -12.60 16.41
CA PHE A 150 2.17 -12.07 16.07
C PHE A 150 1.08 -12.63 16.98
N GLU A 151 0.14 -11.77 17.37
CA GLU A 151 -1.14 -12.17 17.91
C GLU A 151 -2.20 -12.03 16.83
N THR A 152 -2.97 -13.08 16.60
CA THR A 152 -4.10 -13.05 15.68
C THR A 152 -5.23 -12.22 16.27
N LEU A 153 -5.68 -11.21 15.53
CA LEU A 153 -6.87 -10.42 15.86
C LEU A 153 -8.11 -11.08 15.27
N VAL A 154 -8.04 -11.45 13.99
CA VAL A 154 -9.11 -12.14 13.27
C VAL A 154 -8.54 -12.93 12.10
N ASP A 155 -9.02 -14.17 11.93
CA ASP A 155 -8.59 -15.08 10.85
C ASP A 155 -9.75 -15.84 10.19
N ASN A 156 -10.97 -15.68 10.72
CA ASN A 156 -12.15 -16.35 10.15
C ASN A 156 -13.42 -15.49 10.28
N TYR A 157 -14.38 -15.77 9.42
CA TYR A 157 -15.74 -15.27 9.47
C TYR A 157 -16.72 -16.44 9.45
N GLN A 158 -17.55 -16.56 10.49
CA GLN A 158 -18.52 -17.65 10.65
C GLN A 158 -17.89 -19.06 10.56
N GLY A 159 -16.70 -19.22 11.12
CA GLY A 159 -15.97 -20.47 11.12
C GLY A 159 -15.20 -20.80 9.84
N LYS A 160 -15.32 -20.00 8.79
CA LYS A 160 -14.58 -20.09 7.54
C LYS A 160 -13.38 -19.14 7.56
N ARG A 161 -12.21 -19.63 7.20
CA ARG A 161 -10.99 -18.82 7.15
C ARG A 161 -11.11 -17.72 6.10
N LEU A 162 -10.59 -16.53 6.45
CA LEU A 162 -10.50 -15.39 5.54
C LEU A 162 -9.77 -15.76 4.24
N ASN A 163 -10.01 -15.02 3.17
CA ASN A 163 -9.32 -15.22 1.89
C ASN A 163 -7.86 -14.79 1.98
N SER A 164 -7.61 -13.48 1.95
CA SER A 164 -6.28 -12.87 2.06
C SER A 164 -6.44 -11.38 2.36
N PRO A 165 -6.56 -10.99 3.64
CA PRO A 165 -6.76 -9.59 4.02
C PRO A 165 -5.75 -8.67 3.33
N ASN A 166 -6.28 -7.61 2.69
CA ASN A 166 -5.51 -6.76 1.79
C ASN A 166 -5.28 -5.35 2.39
N ASP A 167 -6.30 -4.50 2.47
CA ASP A 167 -6.16 -3.17 3.06
C ASP A 167 -6.93 -3.03 4.37
N ILE A 168 -6.48 -2.11 5.24
CA ILE A 168 -7.06 -1.89 6.55
C ILE A 168 -7.04 -0.42 6.94
N ILE A 169 -8.19 0.07 7.41
CA ILE A 169 -8.31 1.41 7.99
C ILE A 169 -8.94 1.33 9.39
N ILE A 170 -8.42 2.14 10.30
CA ILE A 170 -8.90 2.22 11.68
C ILE A 170 -9.69 3.50 11.87
N SER A 171 -10.94 3.37 12.34
CA SER A 171 -11.81 4.52 12.62
C SER A 171 -11.45 5.21 13.93
N LYS A 172 -11.88 6.47 14.11
CA LYS A 172 -11.64 7.25 15.32
C LYS A 172 -12.22 6.63 16.59
N ASP A 173 -13.29 5.86 16.45
CA ASP A 173 -13.94 5.09 17.53
C ASP A 173 -13.29 3.72 17.77
N GLY A 174 -12.22 3.39 17.00
CA GLY A 174 -11.35 2.24 17.22
C GLY A 174 -11.81 0.94 16.52
N PHE A 175 -12.76 1.00 15.58
CA PHE A 175 -13.09 -0.15 14.75
C PHE A 175 -12.11 -0.29 13.59
N TYR A 176 -11.82 -1.52 13.20
CA TYR A 176 -10.98 -1.83 12.03
C TYR A 176 -11.88 -2.24 10.88
N TYR A 177 -11.71 -1.60 9.73
CA TYR A 177 -12.34 -1.99 8.48
C TYR A 177 -11.27 -2.55 7.57
N PHE A 178 -11.47 -3.75 7.05
CA PHE A 178 -10.50 -4.37 6.14
C PHE A 178 -11.19 -5.06 4.97
N SER A 179 -10.49 -5.09 3.84
CA SER A 179 -10.89 -5.82 2.64
C SER A 179 -10.26 -7.21 2.62
N ASP A 180 -10.98 -8.20 2.10
CA ASP A 180 -10.55 -9.59 2.05
C ASP A 180 -10.78 -10.19 0.65
N PRO A 181 -10.09 -9.66 -0.38
CA PRO A 181 -10.11 -10.27 -1.70
C PRO A 181 -9.31 -11.58 -1.73
N ALA A 182 -9.49 -12.40 -2.75
CA ALA A 182 -8.80 -13.69 -2.87
C ALA A 182 -7.42 -13.59 -3.53
N PHE A 183 -6.67 -12.49 -3.33
CA PHE A 183 -5.37 -12.30 -3.99
C PHE A 183 -4.27 -13.25 -3.51
N GLY A 184 -4.38 -13.80 -2.31
CA GLY A 184 -3.49 -14.88 -1.85
C GLY A 184 -3.62 -16.18 -2.67
N PHE A 185 -4.64 -16.25 -3.54
CA PHE A 185 -4.86 -17.33 -4.50
C PHE A 185 -4.68 -16.87 -5.95
N LEU A 186 -4.12 -15.69 -6.19
CA LEU A 186 -3.88 -15.16 -7.52
C LEU A 186 -2.66 -15.83 -8.15
N ASN A 187 -2.83 -16.38 -9.34
CA ASN A 187 -1.71 -16.76 -10.17
C ASN A 187 -1.19 -15.53 -10.92
N LEU A 188 0.07 -15.16 -10.71
CA LEU A 188 0.65 -13.94 -11.28
C LEU A 188 0.90 -14.02 -12.78
N ASP A 189 1.04 -15.23 -13.35
CA ASP A 189 1.26 -15.39 -14.80
C ASP A 189 -0.02 -15.20 -15.58
N THR A 190 -1.15 -15.64 -15.02
CA THR A 190 -2.46 -15.60 -15.69
C THR A 190 -3.38 -14.49 -15.17
N PHE A 191 -3.05 -13.87 -14.05
CA PHE A 191 -3.87 -12.90 -13.31
C PHE A 191 -5.29 -13.43 -12.99
N GLN A 192 -5.39 -14.75 -12.74
CA GLN A 192 -6.65 -15.39 -12.37
C GLN A 192 -6.58 -15.94 -10.95
N ILE A 193 -7.70 -15.89 -10.26
CA ILE A 193 -7.85 -16.57 -8.97
C ILE A 193 -7.87 -18.08 -9.23
N VAL A 194 -6.91 -18.77 -8.66
CA VAL A 194 -6.82 -20.24 -8.75
C VAL A 194 -7.86 -20.85 -7.83
N ASP A 195 -8.60 -21.81 -8.33
CA ASP A 195 -9.46 -22.64 -7.48
C ASP A 195 -8.61 -23.47 -6.53
N SER A 196 -8.92 -23.41 -5.24
CA SER A 196 -8.11 -24.02 -4.19
C SER A 196 -9.00 -24.59 -3.10
N GLU A 197 -8.72 -25.81 -2.65
CA GLU A 197 -9.37 -26.44 -1.51
C GLU A 197 -9.21 -25.64 -0.20
N TYR A 198 -8.20 -24.77 -0.14
CA TYR A 198 -7.98 -23.90 1.02
C TYR A 198 -8.86 -22.65 1.02
N ARG A 199 -9.50 -22.29 -0.10
CA ARG A 199 -10.41 -21.16 -0.16
C ARG A 199 -11.78 -21.55 0.38
N GLU A 200 -12.09 -21.10 1.60
CA GLU A 200 -13.33 -21.45 2.31
C GLU A 200 -14.46 -20.44 2.10
N ILE A 201 -14.11 -19.16 1.88
CA ILE A 201 -15.07 -18.07 1.60
C ILE A 201 -15.10 -17.84 0.09
N ASP A 202 -16.28 -17.99 -0.52
CA ASP A 202 -16.53 -17.93 -1.97
C ASP A 202 -16.81 -16.53 -2.51
N PHE A 203 -16.82 -15.49 -1.64
CA PHE A 203 -16.97 -14.08 -2.00
C PHE A 203 -15.78 -13.25 -1.52
N HIS A 204 -15.70 -12.02 -2.00
CA HIS A 204 -14.76 -11.02 -1.52
C HIS A 204 -15.46 -10.11 -0.51
N GLY A 205 -15.02 -10.12 0.74
CA GLY A 205 -15.68 -9.39 1.82
C GLY A 205 -15.00 -8.06 2.16
N ILE A 206 -15.79 -7.13 2.66
CA ILE A 206 -15.30 -6.00 3.46
C ILE A 206 -15.88 -6.18 4.85
N TYR A 207 -15.02 -6.19 5.86
CA TYR A 207 -15.39 -6.50 7.23
C TYR A 207 -15.17 -5.33 8.17
N LYS A 208 -15.91 -5.31 9.27
CA LYS A 208 -15.73 -4.44 10.43
C LYS A 208 -15.42 -5.28 11.64
N PHE A 209 -14.27 -5.06 12.26
CA PHE A 209 -13.82 -5.75 13.46
C PHE A 209 -13.81 -4.80 14.66
N ASN A 210 -14.34 -5.25 15.79
CA ASN A 210 -14.27 -4.55 17.06
C ASN A 210 -13.18 -5.18 17.95
N PRO A 211 -12.02 -4.52 18.14
CA PRO A 211 -10.93 -5.12 18.93
C PRO A 211 -11.26 -5.28 20.43
N LYS A 212 -12.28 -4.58 20.96
CA LYS A 212 -12.64 -4.65 22.38
C LYS A 212 -13.37 -5.93 22.75
N ASN A 213 -14.31 -6.38 21.93
CA ASN A 213 -15.11 -7.58 22.16
C ASN A 213 -14.83 -8.69 21.14
N LYS A 214 -13.92 -8.45 20.19
CA LYS A 214 -13.52 -9.36 19.10
C LYS A 214 -14.65 -9.70 18.11
N ASP A 215 -15.70 -8.90 18.04
CA ASP A 215 -16.77 -9.10 17.07
C ASP A 215 -16.34 -8.76 15.67
N LEU A 216 -16.60 -9.66 14.73
CA LEU A 216 -16.42 -9.48 13.30
C LEU A 216 -17.77 -9.44 12.60
N SER A 217 -18.03 -8.42 11.82
CA SER A 217 -19.25 -8.29 11.02
C SER A 217 -18.89 -8.00 9.55
N LEU A 218 -19.68 -8.57 8.64
CA LEU A 218 -19.61 -8.26 7.23
C LEU A 218 -20.24 -6.88 6.99
N VAL A 219 -19.47 -5.98 6.37
CA VAL A 219 -19.97 -4.68 5.94
C VAL A 219 -20.70 -4.81 4.61
N THR A 220 -20.06 -5.49 3.64
CA THR A 220 -20.60 -5.81 2.32
C THR A 220 -19.77 -6.89 1.63
N ASN A 221 -20.40 -7.62 0.72
CA ASN A 221 -19.79 -8.53 -0.26
C ASN A 221 -20.25 -8.21 -1.70
N GLU A 222 -20.84 -7.04 -1.91
CA GLU A 222 -21.35 -6.61 -3.22
C GLU A 222 -20.25 -6.05 -4.13
N VAL A 223 -19.04 -5.85 -3.62
CA VAL A 223 -17.89 -5.36 -4.40
C VAL A 223 -17.12 -6.56 -4.92
N SER A 224 -17.05 -6.70 -6.24
CA SER A 224 -16.47 -7.89 -6.89
C SER A 224 -15.00 -8.12 -6.54
N VAL A 225 -14.18 -7.07 -6.51
CA VAL A 225 -12.76 -7.14 -6.13
C VAL A 225 -12.41 -5.88 -5.32
N PRO A 226 -12.73 -5.85 -4.00
CA PRO A 226 -12.37 -4.74 -3.14
C PRO A 226 -10.88 -4.75 -2.85
N ASN A 227 -10.25 -3.58 -2.88
CA ASN A 227 -8.86 -3.38 -2.53
C ASN A 227 -8.75 -2.27 -1.48
N GLY A 228 -8.19 -1.11 -1.81
CA GLY A 228 -7.95 -0.01 -0.89
C GLY A 228 -9.20 0.54 -0.22
N LEU A 229 -9.07 0.91 1.06
CA LEU A 229 -10.13 1.45 1.89
C LEU A 229 -9.71 2.77 2.51
N ALA A 230 -10.63 3.74 2.55
CA ALA A 230 -10.46 4.98 3.30
C ALA A 230 -11.78 5.48 3.87
N LEU A 231 -11.74 6.07 5.07
CA LEU A 231 -12.92 6.72 5.66
C LEU A 231 -13.00 8.18 5.24
N SER A 232 -14.22 8.68 5.03
CA SER A 232 -14.44 10.13 4.89
C SER A 232 -14.05 10.86 6.18
N LEU A 233 -13.76 12.15 6.11
CA LEU A 233 -13.33 12.94 7.28
C LEU A 233 -14.34 12.90 8.44
N ASP A 234 -15.63 12.87 8.11
CA ASP A 234 -16.74 12.74 9.08
C ASP A 234 -17.04 11.28 9.46
N GLN A 235 -16.31 10.32 8.84
CA GLN A 235 -16.42 8.87 9.05
C GLN A 235 -17.83 8.27 8.82
N LYS A 236 -18.68 8.96 8.08
CA LYS A 236 -20.00 8.43 7.68
C LYS A 236 -19.94 7.54 6.46
N TYR A 237 -18.86 7.66 5.67
CA TYR A 237 -18.68 6.92 4.43
C TYR A 237 -17.37 6.14 4.44
N LEU A 238 -17.43 4.96 3.85
CA LEU A 238 -16.24 4.19 3.48
C LEU A 238 -16.05 4.32 1.96
N TYR A 239 -14.90 4.84 1.55
CA TYR A 239 -14.45 4.80 0.17
C TYR A 239 -13.78 3.47 -0.09
N ILE A 240 -14.15 2.83 -1.17
CA ILE A 240 -13.70 1.48 -1.54
C ILE A 240 -13.16 1.54 -2.95
N LYS A 241 -11.95 1.07 -3.13
CA LYS A 241 -11.38 0.83 -4.44
C LYS A 241 -11.87 -0.51 -4.96
N LYS A 242 -12.58 -0.48 -6.08
CA LYS A 242 -12.93 -1.66 -6.86
C LYS A 242 -11.96 -1.76 -8.01
N MET A 243 -11.17 -2.84 -8.06
CA MET A 243 -10.27 -3.10 -9.18
C MET A 243 -11.02 -3.37 -10.49
N GLY A 244 -10.36 -3.05 -11.59
CA GLY A 244 -10.88 -3.24 -12.96
C GLY A 244 -10.48 -4.58 -13.58
N VAL A 245 -10.21 -5.58 -12.77
CA VAL A 245 -9.88 -6.93 -13.24
C VAL A 245 -11.13 -7.67 -13.77
N PHE A 246 -10.93 -8.71 -14.58
CA PHE A 246 -12.01 -9.54 -15.11
C PHE A 246 -13.01 -8.76 -16.00
N ASP A 247 -12.52 -7.90 -16.90
CA ASP A 247 -13.30 -7.10 -17.85
C ASP A 247 -14.22 -6.04 -17.22
N GLU A 248 -14.05 -5.73 -15.94
CA GLU A 248 -14.77 -4.68 -15.26
C GLU A 248 -13.97 -3.36 -15.20
N SER A 249 -14.64 -2.22 -15.26
CA SER A 249 -13.95 -0.94 -15.08
C SER A 249 -13.57 -0.70 -13.62
N PRO A 250 -12.37 -0.14 -13.36
CA PRO A 250 -11.98 0.25 -12.00
C PRO A 250 -12.84 1.42 -11.50
N LYS A 251 -13.19 1.41 -10.21
CA LYS A 251 -14.05 2.42 -9.61
C LYS A 251 -13.59 2.82 -8.21
N VAL A 252 -13.88 4.06 -7.84
CA VAL A 252 -13.98 4.45 -6.43
C VAL A 252 -15.45 4.41 -6.06
N LEU A 253 -15.80 3.57 -5.11
CA LEU A 253 -17.15 3.44 -4.56
C LEU A 253 -17.25 4.20 -3.24
N LYS A 254 -18.46 4.71 -2.94
CA LYS A 254 -18.79 5.40 -1.68
C LYS A 254 -19.91 4.62 -1.00
N LEU A 255 -19.58 3.93 0.08
CA LEU A 255 -20.52 3.18 0.91
C LEU A 255 -20.93 4.04 2.11
N ASN A 256 -22.21 4.25 2.31
CA ASN A 256 -22.75 4.86 3.53
C ASN A 256 -22.76 3.81 4.65
N LEU A 257 -22.04 4.08 5.75
CA LEU A 257 -21.85 3.10 6.84
C LEU A 257 -23.13 2.82 7.64
N GLU A 258 -24.08 3.75 7.65
CA GLU A 258 -25.37 3.60 8.32
C GLU A 258 -26.36 2.84 7.44
N THR A 259 -26.61 3.34 6.24
CA THR A 259 -27.66 2.79 5.34
C THR A 259 -27.18 1.61 4.50
N LYS A 260 -25.88 1.35 4.46
CA LYS A 260 -25.19 0.35 3.62
C LYS A 260 -25.33 0.60 2.11
N LYS A 261 -25.86 1.72 1.69
CA LYS A 261 -26.01 2.06 0.28
C LYS A 261 -24.63 2.32 -0.35
N ILE A 262 -24.36 1.65 -1.48
CA ILE A 262 -23.14 1.83 -2.27
C ILE A 262 -23.49 2.65 -3.52
N ASN A 263 -22.66 3.65 -3.83
CA ASN A 263 -22.76 4.43 -5.06
C ASN A 263 -21.36 4.53 -5.70
N THR A 264 -21.29 4.61 -7.01
CA THR A 264 -20.06 4.96 -7.71
C THR A 264 -19.75 6.44 -7.47
N LEU A 265 -18.59 6.73 -6.89
CA LEU A 265 -18.10 8.09 -6.70
C LEU A 265 -17.29 8.54 -7.92
N PHE A 266 -16.45 7.63 -8.46
CA PHE A 266 -15.64 7.89 -9.63
C PHE A 266 -15.54 6.63 -10.50
N ASP A 267 -15.84 6.77 -11.81
CA ASP A 267 -15.62 5.70 -12.80
C ASP A 267 -14.30 5.94 -13.50
N GLY A 268 -13.38 4.98 -13.34
CA GLY A 268 -12.02 5.10 -13.83
C GLY A 268 -11.79 4.63 -15.27
N ARG A 269 -12.83 4.13 -15.97
CA ARG A 269 -12.69 3.52 -17.28
C ARG A 269 -11.86 4.39 -18.26
N LYS A 270 -12.29 5.63 -18.47
CA LYS A 270 -11.62 6.54 -19.41
C LYS A 270 -10.18 6.84 -19.04
N ILE A 271 -9.91 7.06 -17.76
CA ILE A 271 -8.56 7.42 -17.30
C ILE A 271 -7.62 6.21 -17.38
N SER A 272 -8.12 4.99 -17.12
CA SER A 272 -7.36 3.75 -17.27
C SER A 272 -7.14 3.37 -18.73
N GLU A 273 -8.09 3.65 -19.62
CA GLU A 273 -7.91 3.51 -21.07
C GLU A 273 -6.84 4.46 -21.62
N GLU A 274 -6.76 5.70 -21.09
CA GLU A 274 -5.81 6.71 -21.54
C GLU A 274 -4.38 6.50 -21.01
N TYR A 275 -4.24 6.12 -19.72
CA TYR A 275 -2.95 6.08 -19.03
C TYR A 275 -2.56 4.71 -18.47
N GLY A 276 -3.40 3.72 -18.59
CA GLY A 276 -3.20 2.41 -17.95
C GLY A 276 -3.40 2.42 -16.44
N GLY A 277 -2.96 1.34 -15.78
CA GLY A 277 -3.02 1.17 -14.35
C GLY A 277 -4.43 0.85 -13.82
N ASP A 278 -4.45 0.04 -12.78
CA ASP A 278 -5.66 -0.32 -12.06
C ASP A 278 -5.80 0.52 -10.78
N PHE A 279 -6.94 0.39 -10.13
CA PHE A 279 -7.25 1.10 -8.91
C PHE A 279 -6.94 0.22 -7.70
N ASP A 280 -5.91 0.55 -6.94
CA ASP A 280 -5.39 -0.25 -5.83
C ASP A 280 -5.54 0.49 -4.49
N GLY A 281 -4.53 1.17 -3.97
CA GLY A 281 -4.60 1.86 -2.69
C GLY A 281 -5.26 3.25 -2.73
N ILE A 282 -5.70 3.74 -1.56
CA ILE A 282 -6.44 5.02 -1.42
C ILE A 282 -6.19 5.66 -0.06
N LYS A 283 -6.07 6.98 -0.02
CA LYS A 283 -5.97 7.78 1.21
C LYS A 283 -6.79 9.07 1.08
N VAL A 284 -7.33 9.54 2.20
CA VAL A 284 -8.03 10.83 2.30
C VAL A 284 -7.11 11.84 2.97
N HIS A 285 -6.82 12.92 2.26
CA HIS A 285 -6.06 14.06 2.77
C HIS A 285 -6.93 14.92 3.71
N SER A 286 -6.33 15.68 4.63
CA SER A 286 -7.05 16.53 5.60
C SER A 286 -7.94 17.61 4.95
N SER A 287 -7.68 17.96 3.68
CA SER A 287 -8.56 18.82 2.88
C SER A 287 -9.86 18.16 2.43
N GLY A 288 -10.02 16.84 2.62
CA GLY A 288 -11.13 16.04 2.09
C GLY A 288 -10.92 15.51 0.67
N ASN A 289 -9.83 15.88 0.00
CA ASN A 289 -9.47 15.29 -1.28
C ASN A 289 -9.00 13.85 -1.10
N ILE A 290 -9.31 13.02 -2.08
CA ILE A 290 -9.06 11.59 -2.08
C ILE A 290 -7.96 11.31 -3.07
N PHE A 291 -6.83 10.79 -2.58
CA PHE A 291 -5.66 10.39 -3.35
C PHE A 291 -5.69 8.88 -3.53
N PHE A 292 -5.47 8.41 -4.74
CA PHE A 292 -5.50 6.98 -5.00
C PHE A 292 -4.67 6.58 -6.22
N SER A 293 -4.14 5.38 -6.23
CA SER A 293 -3.43 4.81 -7.35
C SER A 293 -4.36 4.58 -8.54
N GLY A 294 -3.88 4.78 -9.75
CA GLY A 294 -4.62 4.59 -10.99
C GLY A 294 -4.19 5.57 -12.08
N GLY A 295 -4.58 5.32 -13.31
CA GLY A 295 -4.26 6.17 -14.44
C GLY A 295 -2.76 6.43 -14.62
N GLY A 296 -1.93 5.40 -14.40
CA GLY A 296 -0.47 5.51 -14.50
C GLY A 296 0.15 6.44 -13.43
N GLY A 297 -0.35 6.40 -12.20
CA GLY A 297 0.18 7.17 -11.09
C GLY A 297 -0.80 7.36 -9.94
N ILE A 298 -0.88 8.58 -9.45
CA ILE A 298 -1.83 8.97 -8.41
C ILE A 298 -2.87 9.91 -9.01
N LEU A 299 -4.14 9.55 -8.85
CA LEU A 299 -5.30 10.39 -9.15
C LEU A 299 -5.78 11.07 -7.88
N ILE A 300 -6.30 12.27 -8.03
CA ILE A 300 -6.86 13.06 -6.94
C ILE A 300 -8.27 13.49 -7.34
N ILE A 301 -9.26 13.12 -6.53
CA ILE A 301 -10.64 13.58 -6.68
C ILE A 301 -11.08 14.33 -5.42
N ASN A 302 -12.10 15.18 -5.55
CA ASN A 302 -12.75 15.75 -4.38
C ASN A 302 -13.80 14.77 -3.79
N SER A 303 -14.44 15.14 -2.69
CA SER A 303 -15.46 14.33 -2.00
C SER A 303 -16.74 14.06 -2.83
N ASP A 304 -16.93 14.79 -3.94
CA ASP A 304 -18.04 14.62 -4.88
C ASP A 304 -17.66 13.78 -6.12
N GLY A 305 -16.38 13.34 -6.19
CA GLY A 305 -15.88 12.50 -7.28
C GLY A 305 -15.38 13.28 -8.49
N LYS A 306 -15.24 14.61 -8.40
CA LYS A 306 -14.64 15.42 -9.49
C LYS A 306 -13.13 15.17 -9.52
N LEU A 307 -12.60 14.86 -10.71
CA LEU A 307 -11.16 14.73 -10.91
C LEU A 307 -10.48 16.10 -10.79
N MET A 308 -9.49 16.19 -9.91
CA MET A 308 -8.75 17.42 -9.60
C MET A 308 -7.38 17.45 -10.24
N ALA A 309 -6.64 16.34 -10.12
CA ALA A 309 -5.30 16.21 -10.69
C ALA A 309 -4.93 14.74 -10.95
N ARG A 310 -3.92 14.56 -11.79
CA ARG A 310 -3.16 13.33 -11.98
C ARG A 310 -1.68 13.63 -11.81
N ILE A 311 -0.97 12.77 -11.06
CA ILE A 311 0.48 12.86 -10.90
C ILE A 311 1.07 11.56 -11.45
N ASN A 312 1.98 11.69 -12.41
CA ASN A 312 2.61 10.56 -13.07
C ASN A 312 3.74 9.97 -12.21
N PHE A 313 3.49 8.84 -11.56
CA PHE A 313 4.50 8.02 -10.89
C PHE A 313 4.80 6.72 -11.66
N GLY A 314 4.22 6.54 -12.86
CA GLY A 314 4.05 5.23 -13.47
C GLY A 314 2.95 4.43 -12.76
N ASN A 315 2.85 3.13 -13.03
CA ASN A 315 1.88 2.30 -12.31
C ASN A 315 2.22 2.29 -10.82
N ALA A 316 1.24 2.68 -10.01
CA ALA A 316 1.37 2.77 -8.55
C ALA A 316 0.40 1.79 -7.88
N THR A 317 0.84 1.21 -6.75
CA THR A 317 -0.01 0.37 -5.92
C THR A 317 -0.73 1.19 -4.86
N ASN A 318 -0.03 2.04 -4.09
CA ASN A 318 -0.64 2.72 -2.96
C ASN A 318 0.05 4.07 -2.67
N CYS A 319 -0.51 4.81 -1.71
CA CYS A 319 0.11 6.04 -1.23
C CYS A 319 -0.10 6.23 0.28
N ALA A 320 0.72 7.12 0.86
CA ALA A 320 0.61 7.56 2.24
C ALA A 320 1.05 9.02 2.37
N PHE A 321 0.70 9.64 3.48
CA PHE A 321 1.20 10.95 3.88
C PHE A 321 2.03 10.83 5.16
N ASP A 322 2.99 11.74 5.35
CA ASP A 322 3.55 11.95 6.67
C ASP A 322 2.53 12.67 7.59
N LYS A 323 2.87 12.79 8.86
CA LYS A 323 1.98 13.37 9.88
C LYS A 323 1.42 14.75 9.52
N ASP A 324 2.25 15.60 8.95
CA ASP A 324 1.90 16.98 8.61
C ASP A 324 1.44 17.14 7.16
N GLU A 325 1.30 16.01 6.42
CA GLU A 325 0.95 15.97 5.00
C GLU A 325 1.88 16.83 4.13
N LYS A 326 3.17 16.90 4.52
CA LYS A 326 4.20 17.61 3.76
C LYS A 326 4.71 16.82 2.59
N TYR A 327 4.60 15.50 2.67
CA TYR A 327 5.04 14.58 1.63
C TYR A 327 3.94 13.57 1.30
N LEU A 328 3.78 13.34 0.01
CA LEU A 328 3.09 12.18 -0.54
C LEU A 328 4.12 11.10 -0.82
N TYR A 329 3.97 9.94 -0.20
CA TYR A 329 4.74 8.74 -0.47
C TYR A 329 3.93 7.82 -1.38
N VAL A 330 4.58 7.17 -2.33
CA VAL A 330 3.92 6.33 -3.33
C VAL A 330 4.70 5.05 -3.52
N THR A 331 4.03 3.92 -3.52
CA THR A 331 4.58 2.61 -3.88
C THR A 331 4.22 2.28 -5.32
N GLY A 332 5.19 1.75 -6.07
CA GLY A 332 5.04 1.40 -7.48
C GLY A 332 4.64 -0.06 -7.67
N HIS A 333 4.03 -0.37 -8.82
CA HIS A 333 3.58 -1.70 -9.19
C HIS A 333 4.74 -2.60 -9.72
N LEU A 334 4.47 -3.88 -10.00
CA LEU A 334 5.41 -4.89 -10.50
C LEU A 334 6.28 -4.43 -11.68
N ASP A 335 5.73 -3.63 -12.58
CA ASP A 335 6.44 -3.06 -13.73
C ASP A 335 7.31 -1.84 -13.38
N ASN A 336 7.16 -1.32 -12.17
CA ASN A 336 7.89 -0.15 -11.68
C ASN A 336 8.05 -0.21 -10.14
N PRO A 337 8.69 -1.26 -9.58
CA PRO A 337 8.66 -1.59 -8.16
C PRO A 337 9.60 -0.68 -7.36
N LYS A 338 9.21 0.56 -7.17
CA LYS A 338 9.96 1.60 -6.45
C LYS A 338 9.08 2.25 -5.38
N VAL A 339 9.73 2.91 -4.45
CA VAL A 339 9.06 3.79 -3.49
C VAL A 339 9.50 5.21 -3.77
N TYR A 340 8.52 6.10 -3.82
CA TYR A 340 8.70 7.50 -4.18
C TYR A 340 8.22 8.41 -3.07
N ARG A 341 8.70 9.66 -3.09
CA ARG A 341 8.04 10.77 -2.41
C ARG A 341 7.95 12.01 -3.30
N MET A 342 6.94 12.82 -3.04
CA MET A 342 6.79 14.15 -3.61
C MET A 342 6.38 15.12 -2.52
N LYS A 343 7.01 16.31 -2.48
CA LYS A 343 6.64 17.34 -1.53
C LYS A 343 5.29 17.96 -1.90
N LEU A 344 4.41 18.10 -0.91
CA LEU A 344 3.16 18.85 -1.02
C LEU A 344 3.33 20.27 -0.47
N LYS A 345 2.42 21.16 -0.81
CA LYS A 345 2.31 22.45 -0.11
C LYS A 345 1.82 22.18 1.30
N SER A 346 2.49 22.77 2.29
CA SER A 346 1.99 22.72 3.67
C SER A 346 0.61 23.36 3.71
N SER A 347 -0.39 22.62 4.14
CA SER A 347 -1.65 23.21 4.52
C SER A 347 -1.35 24.18 5.67
N LEU A 348 -1.52 25.47 5.45
CA LEU A 348 -1.51 26.44 6.56
C LEU A 348 -2.60 25.95 7.52
N LYS A 349 -2.20 25.53 8.73
CA LYS A 349 -3.19 25.27 9.79
C LYS A 349 -3.98 26.55 9.94
N ILE A 350 -5.26 26.50 9.59
CA ILE A 350 -6.19 27.61 9.88
C ILE A 350 -6.17 27.82 11.39
N GLY A 351 -5.38 28.79 11.86
CA GLY A 351 -5.21 29.08 13.29
C GLY A 351 -3.92 29.79 13.68
N GLU A 352 -2.87 29.79 12.83
CA GLU A 352 -1.70 30.66 13.08
C GLU A 352 -1.97 32.04 12.48
N SER A 353 -2.49 32.95 13.32
CA SER A 353 -2.57 34.37 13.03
C SER A 353 -1.17 34.87 12.67
N ILE A 354 -1.04 35.40 11.46
CA ILE A 354 0.15 36.17 11.04
C ILE A 354 0.28 37.30 12.03
N LYS A 355 1.28 37.25 12.91
CA LYS A 355 1.73 38.42 13.64
C LYS A 355 2.34 39.36 12.62
N ILE A 356 1.58 40.36 12.20
CA ILE A 356 2.10 41.49 11.45
C ILE A 356 2.87 42.32 12.47
N ASP A 357 4.19 42.24 12.47
CA ASP A 357 5.04 43.20 13.16
C ASP A 357 4.89 44.56 12.43
N THR A 358 4.09 45.42 13.02
CA THR A 358 4.04 46.84 12.67
C THR A 358 5.19 47.52 13.38
N HIS A 359 6.27 47.80 12.68
CA HIS A 359 7.25 48.84 13.01
C HIS A 359 6.88 50.17 12.37
#